data_97bbf261ea94f2036c64964e010b7fa3
#
_entry.id   97bbf261ea94f2036c64964e010b7fa3
#
_cell.length_a   1.000
_cell.length_b   1.000
_cell.length_c   1.000
_cell.angle_alpha   90.00
_cell.angle_beta   90.00
_cell.angle_gamma   90.00
#
_symmetry.space_group_name_H-M   'P 1'
#
loop_
_entity.id
_entity.type
_entity.pdbx_description
1 polymer ?
#
loop_
_entity_poly.entity_id
_entity_poly.type
_entity_poly.pdbx_seq_one_letter_code
_entity_poly.pdbx_strand_id
1 'polypeptide(L)'
;MYVTVEPGVTWLELYETLKPLGLRTPFWGPFSGKVSTVGGSMSFHALSHGTNNAVSADSLLSLQVVLGNGDVIETGSQGKGSQTSRFFRYYGPDIGGFFLGDSGALGIKTRISLKLKKYPEGFAACSFGFPDFEHLFQAMRDVAKLGVVSDNHGLDPRKQKTAIMEMENTNP
;
A
#
# COMPACT_ATOMS: atom_id res chain seq x y z
N MET A 1 0.10 11.23 12.23
CA MET A 1 1.27 11.41 11.32
C MET A 1 0.83 11.04 9.91
N TYR A 2 1.25 11.82 8.94
CA TYR A 2 0.98 11.58 7.52
C TYR A 2 2.11 12.13 6.65
N VAL A 3 2.15 11.67 5.41
CA VAL A 3 3.01 12.20 4.33
C VAL A 3 2.13 12.53 3.14
N THR A 4 2.47 13.59 2.41
CA THR A 4 1.85 13.90 1.12
C THR A 4 2.89 13.74 0.04
N VAL A 5 2.54 12.98 -0.99
CA VAL A 5 3.43 12.66 -2.12
C VAL A 5 2.74 12.95 -3.45
N GLU A 6 3.55 13.12 -4.48
CA GLU A 6 3.09 13.11 -5.87
C GLU A 6 2.85 11.67 -6.35
N PRO A 7 1.96 11.45 -7.32
CA PRO A 7 1.59 10.10 -7.75
C PRO A 7 2.73 9.30 -8.37
N GLY A 8 3.75 9.96 -8.92
CA GLY A 8 4.91 9.33 -9.55
C GLY A 8 5.95 8.79 -8.58
N VAL A 9 5.88 9.13 -7.30
CA VAL A 9 6.80 8.60 -6.28
C VAL A 9 6.64 7.10 -6.17
N THR A 10 7.75 6.34 -6.23
CA THR A 10 7.73 4.89 -6.05
C THR A 10 7.61 4.52 -4.56
N TRP A 11 7.14 3.31 -4.30
CA TRP A 11 7.09 2.80 -2.92
C TRP A 11 8.48 2.66 -2.30
N LEU A 12 9.50 2.35 -3.12
CA LEU A 12 10.88 2.27 -2.65
C LEU A 12 11.39 3.65 -2.22
N GLU A 13 11.25 4.68 -3.05
CA GLU A 13 11.65 6.05 -2.72
C GLU A 13 10.97 6.54 -1.45
N LEU A 14 9.66 6.27 -1.33
CA LEU A 14 8.90 6.63 -0.14
C LEU A 14 9.44 5.90 1.10
N TYR A 15 9.72 4.60 0.99
CA TYR A 15 10.30 3.80 2.07
C TYR A 15 11.68 4.34 2.49
N GLU A 16 12.57 4.57 1.53
CA GLU A 16 13.93 5.06 1.79
C GLU A 16 13.92 6.45 2.45
N THR A 17 12.96 7.30 2.07
CA THR A 17 12.78 8.63 2.67
C THR A 17 12.23 8.55 4.10
N LEU A 18 11.31 7.65 4.38
CA LEU A 18 10.65 7.56 5.69
C LEU A 18 11.45 6.77 6.73
N LYS A 19 12.20 5.77 6.31
CA LYS A 19 12.96 4.89 7.21
C LYS A 19 13.95 5.63 8.13
N PRO A 20 14.76 6.58 7.66
CA PRO A 20 15.67 7.35 8.52
C PRO A 20 14.93 8.20 9.57
N LEU A 21 13.65 8.52 9.32
CA LEU A 21 12.79 9.25 10.24
C LEU A 21 12.09 8.33 11.27
N GLY A 22 12.37 7.03 11.25
CA GLY A 22 11.71 6.04 12.08
C GLY A 22 10.22 5.86 11.74
N LEU A 23 9.85 6.11 10.48
CA LEU A 23 8.46 6.09 10.00
C LEU A 23 8.30 5.13 8.83
N ARG A 24 7.07 4.68 8.64
CA ARG A 24 6.63 3.94 7.44
C ARG A 24 5.14 4.12 7.18
N THR A 25 4.70 3.77 5.98
CA THR A 25 3.29 3.57 5.68
C THR A 25 2.79 2.25 6.31
N PRO A 26 1.50 2.11 6.68
CA PRO A 26 0.92 0.82 7.09
C PRO A 26 1.08 -0.25 6.01
N PHE A 27 0.79 0.10 4.78
CA PHE A 27 1.03 -0.70 3.59
C PHE A 27 2.51 -0.64 3.18
N TRP A 28 3.16 -1.78 2.96
CA TRP A 28 4.57 -1.86 2.60
C TRP A 28 4.86 -1.62 1.12
N GLY A 29 3.83 -1.58 0.30
CA GLY A 29 3.93 -1.57 -1.15
C GLY A 29 3.77 -2.96 -1.78
N PRO A 30 3.57 -3.01 -3.09
CA PRO A 30 3.49 -4.26 -3.84
C PRO A 30 4.88 -4.91 -3.99
N PHE A 31 4.92 -6.18 -4.39
CA PHE A 31 6.19 -6.86 -4.75
C PHE A 31 7.03 -6.09 -5.78
N SER A 32 6.35 -5.35 -6.65
CA SER A 32 6.98 -4.46 -7.65
C SER A 32 7.31 -3.06 -7.11
N GLY A 33 7.36 -2.87 -5.79
CA GLY A 33 7.53 -1.56 -5.14
C GLY A 33 8.76 -0.76 -5.57
N LYS A 34 9.77 -1.42 -6.15
CA LYS A 34 10.93 -0.73 -6.75
C LYS A 34 10.56 0.17 -7.92
N VAL A 35 9.53 -0.19 -8.69
CA VAL A 35 9.10 0.52 -9.89
C VAL A 35 7.64 0.96 -9.84
N SER A 36 6.83 0.35 -8.96
CA SER A 36 5.43 0.73 -8.79
C SER A 36 5.31 2.05 -8.06
N THR A 37 4.50 2.94 -8.62
CA THR A 37 4.24 4.26 -8.04
C THR A 37 3.08 4.22 -7.04
N VAL A 38 3.08 5.18 -6.13
CA VAL A 38 1.98 5.36 -5.17
C VAL A 38 0.66 5.62 -5.91
N GLY A 39 0.68 6.48 -6.94
CA GLY A 39 -0.52 6.79 -7.74
C GLY A 39 -1.06 5.58 -8.48
N GLY A 40 -0.18 4.78 -9.08
CA GLY A 40 -0.56 3.53 -9.74
C GLY A 40 -1.22 2.55 -8.77
N SER A 41 -0.64 2.38 -7.57
CA SER A 41 -1.20 1.51 -6.54
C SER A 41 -2.58 1.96 -6.07
N MET A 42 -2.82 3.27 -5.94
CA MET A 42 -4.13 3.80 -5.57
C MET A 42 -5.15 3.59 -6.68
N SER A 43 -4.77 3.84 -7.93
CA SER A 43 -5.66 3.69 -9.08
C SER A 43 -6.02 2.24 -9.40
N PHE A 44 -5.13 1.28 -9.10
CA PHE A 44 -5.39 -0.14 -9.30
C PHE A 44 -5.82 -0.87 -8.02
N HIS A 45 -5.92 -0.17 -6.90
CA HIS A 45 -6.22 -0.79 -5.61
C HIS A 45 -5.26 -1.95 -5.32
N ALA A 46 -3.96 -1.69 -5.45
CA ALA A 46 -2.92 -2.70 -5.36
C ALA A 46 -3.05 -3.54 -4.10
N LEU A 47 -3.22 -4.84 -4.29
CA LEU A 47 -3.17 -5.82 -3.23
C LEU A 47 -1.70 -6.16 -2.98
N SER A 48 -1.28 -6.19 -1.75
CA SER A 48 -0.02 -6.76 -1.35
C SER A 48 0.08 -6.92 0.16
N HIS A 49 1.29 -7.14 0.60
CA HIS A 49 1.69 -7.41 1.96
C HIS A 49 1.01 -6.51 3.01
N GLY A 50 0.44 -7.10 4.00
CA GLY A 50 -0.14 -6.36 5.11
C GLY A 50 -1.37 -6.98 5.73
N THR A 51 -1.38 -8.28 5.94
CA THR A 51 -2.49 -9.05 6.53
C THR A 51 -3.11 -8.37 7.77
N ASN A 52 -2.28 -7.70 8.58
CA ASN A 52 -2.72 -6.95 9.77
C ASN A 52 -2.60 -5.42 9.64
N ASN A 53 -2.14 -4.91 8.51
CA ASN A 53 -1.78 -3.50 8.39
C ASN A 53 -2.57 -2.75 7.33
N ALA A 54 -3.62 -3.38 6.80
CA ALA A 54 -4.46 -2.78 5.81
C ALA A 54 -3.93 -2.84 4.37
N VAL A 55 -4.83 -2.80 3.44
CA VAL A 55 -4.57 -2.62 2.01
C VAL A 55 -4.16 -1.18 1.70
N SER A 56 -3.66 -0.93 0.49
CA SER A 56 -3.24 0.42 0.07
C SER A 56 -4.32 1.48 0.32
N ALA A 57 -5.58 1.16 0.08
CA ALA A 57 -6.73 2.03 0.28
C ALA A 57 -6.89 2.54 1.71
N ASP A 58 -6.60 1.69 2.71
CA ASP A 58 -6.73 2.06 4.13
C ASP A 58 -5.61 3.00 4.59
N SER A 59 -4.53 3.07 3.82
CA SER A 59 -3.45 4.03 4.06
C SER A 59 -3.79 5.44 3.57
N LEU A 60 -4.82 5.59 2.72
CA LEU A 60 -5.23 6.86 2.18
C LEU A 60 -5.90 7.74 3.22
N LEU A 61 -5.50 9.01 3.25
CA LEU A 61 -6.16 10.07 4.05
C LEU A 61 -6.85 11.10 3.16
N SER A 62 -6.20 11.56 2.10
CA SER A 62 -6.80 12.51 1.15
C SER A 62 -6.15 12.42 -0.22
N LEU A 63 -6.87 12.87 -1.22
CA LEU A 63 -6.42 13.02 -2.60
C LEU A 63 -6.68 14.44 -3.07
N GLN A 64 -5.80 14.94 -3.91
CA GLN A 64 -6.10 16.01 -4.86
C GLN A 64 -6.26 15.35 -6.23
N VAL A 65 -7.34 15.67 -6.91
CA VAL A 65 -7.71 15.05 -8.19
C VAL A 65 -8.12 16.13 -9.18
N VAL A 66 -7.59 16.06 -10.39
CA VAL A 66 -8.03 16.85 -11.54
C VAL A 66 -9.07 16.03 -12.30
N LEU A 67 -10.28 16.57 -12.42
CA LEU A 67 -11.40 15.96 -13.12
C LEU A 67 -11.30 16.18 -14.64
N GLY A 68 -12.11 15.44 -15.40
CA GLY A 68 -12.13 15.53 -16.87
C GLY A 68 -12.51 16.90 -17.45
N ASN A 69 -13.18 17.75 -16.68
CA ASN A 69 -13.51 19.12 -17.03
C ASN A 69 -12.44 20.15 -16.62
N GLY A 70 -11.34 19.69 -16.00
CA GLY A 70 -10.24 20.53 -15.52
C GLY A 70 -10.40 21.04 -14.09
N ASP A 71 -11.53 20.78 -13.43
CA ASP A 71 -11.71 21.16 -12.04
C ASP A 71 -10.77 20.38 -11.12
N VAL A 72 -10.24 21.04 -10.11
CA VAL A 72 -9.39 20.42 -9.07
C VAL A 72 -10.21 20.25 -7.81
N ILE A 73 -10.31 19.03 -7.35
CA ILE A 73 -10.99 18.72 -6.10
C ILE A 73 -10.02 18.15 -5.07
N GLU A 74 -10.32 18.42 -3.80
CA GLU A 74 -9.64 17.84 -2.63
C GLU A 74 -10.61 16.94 -1.89
N THR A 75 -10.17 15.77 -1.45
CA THR A 75 -11.01 14.81 -0.71
C THR A 75 -10.71 14.83 0.79
N GLY A 76 -11.55 14.19 1.57
CA GLY A 76 -11.40 14.15 3.02
C GLY A 76 -11.63 15.51 3.69
N SER A 77 -10.98 15.75 4.83
CA SER A 77 -11.13 17.00 5.58
C SER A 77 -10.67 18.23 4.82
N GLN A 78 -9.82 18.06 3.82
CA GLN A 78 -9.32 19.16 2.99
C GLN A 78 -10.37 19.68 2.00
N GLY A 79 -11.34 18.87 1.59
CA GLY A 79 -12.43 19.26 0.69
C GLY A 79 -13.31 20.38 1.19
N LYS A 80 -13.21 20.78 2.46
CA LYS A 80 -13.91 21.93 3.04
C LYS A 80 -13.07 23.20 3.15
N GLY A 81 -11.97 23.29 2.43
CA GLY A 81 -11.13 24.50 2.42
C GLY A 81 -10.25 24.67 3.66
N SER A 82 -10.15 23.66 4.51
CA SER A 82 -9.20 23.66 5.61
C SER A 82 -7.79 23.48 5.07
N GLN A 83 -6.99 24.53 5.11
CA GLN A 83 -5.58 24.47 4.70
C GLN A 83 -4.71 23.68 5.67
N THR A 84 -5.25 23.22 6.80
CA THR A 84 -4.45 22.79 7.93
C THR A 84 -4.46 21.28 8.19
N SER A 85 -5.41 20.49 7.70
CA SER A 85 -5.49 19.07 8.05
C SER A 85 -5.91 18.17 6.89
N ARG A 86 -4.96 17.32 6.47
CA ARG A 86 -5.21 16.22 5.53
C ARG A 86 -5.40 14.89 6.24
N PHE A 87 -5.71 14.94 7.55
CA PHE A 87 -5.62 13.78 8.41
C PHE A 87 -6.88 12.90 8.41
N PHE A 88 -8.04 13.47 8.10
CA PHE A 88 -9.32 12.74 8.15
C PHE A 88 -9.81 12.42 6.74
N ARG A 89 -9.87 11.12 6.42
CA ARG A 89 -10.47 10.61 5.18
C ARG A 89 -11.98 10.74 5.18
N TYR A 90 -12.61 10.36 6.28
CA TYR A 90 -14.06 10.23 6.43
C TYR A 90 -14.70 11.50 6.99
N TYR A 91 -14.48 12.62 6.34
CA TYR A 91 -15.11 13.88 6.70
C TYR A 91 -16.37 14.09 5.86
N GLY A 92 -17.48 13.40 6.22
CA GLY A 92 -18.63 13.21 5.41
C GLY A 92 -18.55 11.90 4.62
N PRO A 93 -19.21 11.78 3.45
CA PRO A 93 -19.09 10.65 2.55
C PRO A 93 -17.62 10.43 2.13
N ASP A 94 -17.24 9.17 1.91
CA ASP A 94 -15.88 8.82 1.48
C ASP A 94 -15.67 9.15 -0.01
N ILE A 95 -15.48 10.41 -0.32
CA ILE A 95 -15.20 10.86 -1.68
C ILE A 95 -13.85 10.33 -2.19
N GLY A 96 -12.85 10.17 -1.31
CA GLY A 96 -11.56 9.57 -1.67
C GLY A 96 -11.71 8.15 -2.22
N GLY A 97 -12.67 7.40 -1.71
CA GLY A 97 -12.93 6.02 -2.14
C GLY A 97 -13.35 5.90 -3.60
N PHE A 98 -14.01 6.91 -4.18
CA PHE A 98 -14.38 6.90 -5.60
C PHE A 98 -13.17 6.85 -6.54
N PHE A 99 -12.05 7.39 -6.12
CA PHE A 99 -10.81 7.47 -6.90
C PHE A 99 -9.84 6.34 -6.60
N LEU A 100 -10.22 5.38 -5.77
CA LEU A 100 -9.43 4.18 -5.51
C LEU A 100 -9.91 3.03 -6.41
N GLY A 101 -8.98 2.37 -7.08
CA GLY A 101 -9.31 1.27 -7.98
C GLY A 101 -10.07 1.70 -9.25
N ASP A 102 -10.08 2.98 -9.54
CA ASP A 102 -10.77 3.60 -10.69
C ASP A 102 -10.00 3.45 -12.02
N SER A 103 -8.82 2.86 -12.00
CA SER A 103 -7.90 2.78 -13.14
C SER A 103 -7.58 4.15 -13.77
N GLY A 104 -7.77 5.23 -13.01
CA GLY A 104 -7.61 6.61 -13.49
C GLY A 104 -8.78 7.15 -14.31
N ALA A 105 -9.89 6.40 -14.42
CA ALA A 105 -11.02 6.77 -15.24
C ALA A 105 -11.78 7.99 -14.73
N LEU A 106 -11.81 8.23 -13.42
CA LEU A 106 -12.59 9.31 -12.81
C LEU A 106 -11.80 10.62 -12.65
N GLY A 107 -10.49 10.58 -12.80
CA GLY A 107 -9.65 11.78 -12.71
C GLY A 107 -8.17 11.46 -12.49
N ILE A 108 -7.34 12.49 -12.65
CA ILE A 108 -5.89 12.42 -12.50
C ILE A 108 -5.54 12.80 -11.06
N LYS A 109 -5.00 11.85 -10.30
CA LYS A 109 -4.49 12.09 -8.96
C LYS A 109 -3.19 12.88 -9.03
N THR A 110 -3.13 14.02 -8.37
CA THR A 110 -1.94 14.91 -8.38
C THR A 110 -1.23 14.96 -7.04
N ARG A 111 -1.95 14.74 -5.94
CA ARG A 111 -1.39 14.63 -4.59
C ARG A 111 -2.09 13.53 -3.82
N ILE A 112 -1.32 12.78 -3.04
CA ILE A 112 -1.80 11.64 -2.26
C ILE A 112 -1.27 11.79 -0.84
N SER A 113 -2.15 11.89 0.14
CA SER A 113 -1.78 11.92 1.54
C SER A 113 -2.00 10.56 2.16
N LEU A 114 -0.94 9.99 2.72
CA LEU A 114 -0.91 8.65 3.30
C LEU A 114 -0.69 8.72 4.79
N LYS A 115 -1.38 7.85 5.52
CA LYS A 115 -1.15 7.62 6.95
C LYS A 115 0.25 7.07 7.19
N LEU A 116 0.86 7.49 8.30
CA LEU A 116 2.14 6.96 8.76
C LEU A 116 1.98 6.26 10.10
N LYS A 117 2.87 5.30 10.35
CA LYS A 117 3.10 4.68 11.64
C LYS A 117 4.60 4.59 11.92
N LYS A 118 4.95 4.31 13.16
CA LYS A 118 6.34 4.10 13.55
C LYS A 118 6.94 2.90 12.80
N TYR A 119 8.18 3.04 12.41
CA TYR A 119 8.97 1.91 11.91
C TYR A 119 9.21 0.93 13.08
N PRO A 120 9.09 -0.38 12.87
CA PRO A 120 9.32 -1.34 13.96
C PRO A 120 10.80 -1.36 14.35
N GLU A 121 11.07 -1.55 15.63
CA GLU A 121 12.43 -1.64 16.16
C GLU A 121 13.16 -2.91 15.72
N GLY A 122 12.41 -3.97 15.41
CA GLY A 122 12.92 -5.24 14.94
C GLY A 122 12.10 -5.81 13.80
N PHE A 123 12.73 -6.66 13.01
CA PHE A 123 12.10 -7.40 11.91
C PHE A 123 12.55 -8.86 11.96
N ALA A 124 11.61 -9.76 11.84
CA ALA A 124 11.88 -11.19 11.64
C ALA A 124 11.00 -11.71 10.50
N ALA A 125 11.55 -12.57 9.68
CA ALA A 125 10.82 -13.28 8.62
C ALA A 125 11.12 -14.77 8.73
N CYS A 126 10.08 -15.58 8.52
CA CYS A 126 10.18 -17.05 8.53
C CYS A 126 9.45 -17.59 7.31
N SER A 127 9.97 -18.68 6.74
CA SER A 127 9.32 -19.42 5.67
C SER A 127 9.19 -20.89 6.07
N PHE A 128 8.03 -21.45 5.79
CA PHE A 128 7.71 -22.84 6.11
C PHE A 128 7.20 -23.55 4.86
N GLY A 129 7.60 -24.81 4.69
CA GLY A 129 7.04 -25.71 3.67
C GLY A 129 5.90 -26.53 4.24
N PHE A 130 4.87 -26.76 3.44
CA PHE A 130 3.72 -27.59 3.78
C PHE A 130 3.53 -28.69 2.75
N PRO A 131 3.04 -29.88 3.14
CA PRO A 131 2.87 -31.00 2.22
C PRO A 131 1.74 -30.77 1.20
N ASP A 132 0.73 -29.99 1.57
CA ASP A 132 -0.43 -29.69 0.77
C ASP A 132 -1.06 -28.34 1.12
N PHE A 133 -2.06 -27.95 0.35
CA PHE A 133 -2.77 -26.70 0.50
C PHE A 133 -3.57 -26.59 1.81
N GLU A 134 -4.14 -27.70 2.27
CA GLU A 134 -4.96 -27.68 3.49
C GLU A 134 -4.12 -27.34 4.72
N HIS A 135 -2.95 -27.95 4.88
CA HIS A 135 -2.03 -27.63 5.96
C HIS A 135 -1.52 -26.20 5.88
N LEU A 136 -1.20 -25.71 4.68
CA LEU A 136 -0.82 -24.30 4.46
C LEU A 136 -1.94 -23.36 4.89
N PHE A 137 -3.18 -23.61 4.42
CA PHE A 137 -4.34 -22.80 4.73
C PHE A 137 -4.64 -22.74 6.23
N GLN A 138 -4.59 -23.90 6.89
CA GLN A 138 -4.77 -24.01 8.34
C GLN A 138 -3.74 -23.18 9.09
N ALA A 139 -2.46 -23.33 8.77
CA ALA A 139 -1.37 -22.58 9.40
C ALA A 139 -1.52 -21.07 9.17
N MET A 140 -1.81 -20.64 7.96
CA MET A 140 -2.03 -19.23 7.64
C MET A 140 -3.20 -18.64 8.43
N ARG A 141 -4.31 -19.37 8.54
CA ARG A 141 -5.48 -18.95 9.30
C ARG A 141 -5.17 -18.81 10.80
N ASP A 142 -4.46 -19.77 11.35
CA ASP A 142 -4.15 -19.76 12.78
C ASP A 142 -3.13 -18.65 13.13
N VAL A 143 -2.14 -18.42 12.27
CA VAL A 143 -1.22 -17.28 12.40
C VAL A 143 -1.96 -15.93 12.26
N ALA A 144 -2.89 -15.82 11.31
CA ALA A 144 -3.69 -14.62 11.13
C ALA A 144 -4.55 -14.29 12.36
N LYS A 145 -5.12 -15.30 13.03
CA LYS A 145 -5.90 -15.13 14.26
C LYS A 145 -5.09 -14.58 15.44
N LEU A 146 -3.79 -14.85 15.48
CA LEU A 146 -2.92 -14.33 16.53
C LEU A 146 -2.73 -12.81 16.44
N GLY A 147 -2.92 -12.22 15.25
CA GLY A 147 -2.79 -10.78 15.06
C GLY A 147 -1.38 -10.21 15.25
N VAL A 148 -0.35 -11.05 15.32
CA VAL A 148 1.03 -10.63 15.64
C VAL A 148 1.92 -10.43 14.43
N VAL A 149 1.54 -10.97 13.28
CA VAL A 149 2.33 -10.85 12.05
C VAL A 149 1.93 -9.64 11.23
N SER A 150 2.90 -8.95 10.67
CA SER A 150 2.65 -7.83 9.76
C SER A 150 2.21 -8.29 8.38
N ASP A 151 2.64 -9.49 7.97
CA ASP A 151 2.35 -10.08 6.69
C ASP A 151 2.31 -11.61 6.79
N ASN A 152 1.41 -12.22 6.03
CA ASN A 152 1.22 -13.67 6.01
C ASN A 152 0.66 -14.06 4.63
N HIS A 153 1.45 -14.73 3.83
CA HIS A 153 1.04 -15.16 2.50
C HIS A 153 1.59 -16.54 2.14
N GLY A 154 0.85 -17.27 1.34
CA GLY A 154 1.25 -18.57 0.79
C GLY A 154 1.65 -18.43 -0.68
N LEU A 155 2.66 -19.19 -1.09
CA LEU A 155 3.13 -19.24 -2.48
C LEU A 155 3.10 -20.67 -2.98
N ASP A 156 2.63 -20.86 -4.21
CA ASP A 156 2.77 -22.12 -4.90
C ASP A 156 4.27 -22.41 -5.17
N PRO A 157 4.77 -23.63 -4.87
CA PRO A 157 6.18 -23.97 -5.08
C PRO A 157 6.66 -23.82 -6.52
N ARG A 158 5.78 -23.99 -7.51
CA ARG A 158 6.12 -23.78 -8.92
C ARG A 158 6.40 -22.34 -9.22
N LYS A 159 5.54 -21.43 -8.72
CA LYS A 159 5.73 -19.99 -8.89
C LYS A 159 6.99 -19.51 -8.20
N GLN A 160 7.31 -20.05 -7.03
CA GLN A 160 8.54 -19.73 -6.31
C GLN A 160 9.80 -20.16 -7.08
N LYS A 161 9.79 -21.36 -7.67
CA LYS A 161 10.89 -21.84 -8.53
C LYS A 161 11.10 -20.94 -9.74
N THR A 162 10.02 -20.54 -10.42
CA THR A 162 10.10 -19.62 -11.56
C THR A 162 10.70 -18.29 -11.17
N ALA A 163 10.28 -17.69 -10.05
CA ALA A 163 10.81 -16.43 -9.57
C ALA A 163 12.31 -16.51 -9.22
N ILE A 164 12.76 -17.61 -8.63
CA ILE A 164 14.18 -17.84 -8.33
C ILE A 164 14.99 -17.95 -9.63
N MET A 165 14.53 -18.73 -10.61
CA MET A 165 15.19 -18.87 -11.91
C MET A 165 15.28 -17.54 -12.67
N GLU A 166 14.25 -16.70 -12.59
CA GLU A 166 14.26 -15.35 -13.18
C GLU A 166 15.29 -14.45 -12.50
N MET A 167 15.42 -14.52 -11.17
CA MET A 167 16.42 -13.77 -10.42
C MET A 167 17.85 -14.21 -10.75
N GLU A 168 18.08 -15.50 -10.93
CA GLU A 168 19.39 -16.05 -11.30
C GLU A 168 19.79 -15.65 -12.73
N ASN A 169 18.83 -15.59 -13.65
CA ASN A 169 19.05 -15.17 -15.04
C ASN A 169 19.21 -13.65 -15.24
N THR A 170 18.82 -12.83 -14.26
CA THR A 170 18.94 -11.36 -14.32
C THR A 170 20.17 -10.81 -13.59
N ASN A 171 20.96 -11.66 -12.95
CA ASN A 171 22.26 -11.30 -12.38
C ASN A 171 23.36 -11.77 -13.34
N PRO A 172 23.96 -10.86 -14.18
CA PRO A 172 25.14 -11.19 -14.99
C PRO A 172 26.41 -11.37 -14.13
#